data_0b8bf63cc210f1321418cd1d57b4078d
#
_entry.id   0b8bf63cc210f1321418cd1d57b4078d
#
_cell.length_a   1.000
_cell.length_b   1.000
_cell.length_c   1.000
_cell.angle_alpha   90.00
_cell.angle_beta   90.00
_cell.angle_gamma   90.00
#
_symmetry.space_group_name_H-M   'P 1'
#
loop_
_entity.id
_entity.type
_entity.pdbx_description
1 polymer ?
#
loop_
_entity_poly.entity_id
_entity_poly.type
_entity_poly.pdbx_seq_one_letter_code
_entity_poly.pdbx_strand_id
1 'polypeptide(L)'
;MWDGVAFLLSHNDISMMKEEEKQDRASPGVHNEAAMASGTTLGRLVRELEGLDIEGPRIPDPEQIRHILHAENSRGGLPVFPIEPDLDDAEWSDWLERSAEKQVNVATLLSTLTLGRRWSRNSSSAISKILPDKEVGVDLGAAAAACAAWWSEEEGVLGDSLYSERDLRFASRIRGALADLRDSRVDDEKAQEPTLMVPVHQARLPSIEAAISRWPMPEALQKEEQK
;
A
#
# COMPACT_ATOMS: atom_id res chain seq x y z
N MET A 1 -3.02 8.12 -20.83
CA MET A 1 -2.47 9.03 -19.79
C MET A 1 -3.54 9.09 -18.72
N TRP A 2 -3.22 8.95 -17.45
CA TRP A 2 -4.17 9.06 -16.34
C TRP A 2 -4.35 10.52 -15.92
N ASP A 3 -5.47 10.80 -15.28
CA ASP A 3 -5.92 12.15 -14.91
C ASP A 3 -5.77 12.46 -13.42
N GLY A 4 -5.45 11.43 -12.63
CA GLY A 4 -5.16 11.53 -11.21
C GLY A 4 -4.50 10.24 -10.70
N VAL A 5 -3.95 10.30 -9.50
CA VAL A 5 -3.32 9.17 -8.83
C VAL A 5 -3.89 9.02 -7.43
N ALA A 6 -4.27 7.80 -7.06
CA ALA A 6 -4.78 7.49 -5.72
C ALA A 6 -3.85 6.49 -5.04
N PHE A 7 -3.45 6.77 -3.81
CA PHE A 7 -2.61 5.89 -3.00
C PHE A 7 -3.41 5.32 -1.83
N LEU A 8 -3.22 4.04 -1.53
CA LEU A 8 -3.80 3.39 -0.36
C LEU A 8 -3.04 3.79 0.93
N LEU A 9 -2.79 5.07 1.07
CA LEU A 9 -2.05 5.74 2.12
C LEU A 9 -2.86 6.92 2.63
N SER A 10 -2.62 7.33 3.86
CA SER A 10 -3.14 8.57 4.41
C SER A 10 -2.38 9.79 3.87
N HIS A 11 -2.93 10.98 4.05
CA HIS A 11 -2.24 12.21 3.70
C HIS A 11 -0.90 12.35 4.46
N ASN A 12 -0.91 11.98 5.73
CA ASN A 12 0.28 12.02 6.57
C ASN A 12 1.37 11.04 6.07
N ASP A 13 1.00 9.83 5.65
CA ASP A 13 1.95 8.84 5.13
C ASP A 13 2.59 9.32 3.82
N ILE A 14 1.83 9.92 2.91
CA ILE A 14 2.35 10.52 1.68
C ILE A 14 3.37 11.62 2.01
N SER A 15 3.08 12.46 3.00
CA SER A 15 3.97 13.53 3.44
C SER A 15 5.24 12.97 4.09
N MET A 16 5.10 11.94 4.91
CA MET A 16 6.21 11.24 5.55
C MET A 16 7.12 10.57 4.53
N MET A 17 6.57 9.87 3.55
CA MET A 17 7.35 9.23 2.47
C MET A 17 8.18 10.25 1.67
N LYS A 18 7.65 11.45 1.42
CA LYS A 18 8.41 12.52 0.74
C LYS A 18 9.59 13.03 1.58
N GLU A 19 9.41 13.07 2.89
CA GLU A 19 10.50 13.46 3.79
C GLU A 19 11.56 12.35 3.91
N GLU A 20 11.14 11.09 4.01
CA GLU A 20 12.03 9.92 3.99
C GLU A 20 12.85 9.86 2.71
N GLU A 21 12.24 10.14 1.55
CA GLU A 21 12.96 10.21 0.27
C GLU A 21 14.05 11.29 0.26
N LYS A 22 13.79 12.46 0.85
CA LYS A 22 14.82 13.51 0.97
C LYS A 22 15.97 13.05 1.86
N GLN A 23 15.65 12.36 2.95
CA GLN A 23 16.65 11.82 3.87
C GLN A 23 17.47 10.71 3.21
N ASP A 24 16.82 9.82 2.46
CA ASP A 24 17.50 8.74 1.75
C ASP A 24 18.43 9.28 0.65
N ARG A 25 18.04 10.35 -0.05
CA ARG A 25 18.94 11.04 -1.00
C ARG A 25 20.16 11.65 -0.33
N ALA A 26 20.03 12.13 0.91
CA ALA A 26 21.15 12.69 1.66
C ALA A 26 22.04 11.61 2.28
N SER A 27 21.46 10.46 2.64
CA SER A 27 22.13 9.32 3.27
C SER A 27 21.53 8.02 2.76
N PRO A 28 21.95 7.53 1.59
CA PRO A 28 21.35 6.36 0.94
C PRO A 28 21.35 5.12 1.84
N GLY A 29 20.18 4.46 1.95
CA GLY A 29 20.01 3.25 2.74
C GLY A 29 19.71 3.46 4.22
N VAL A 30 19.68 4.69 4.73
CA VAL A 30 19.50 4.99 6.16
C VAL A 30 18.20 4.36 6.73
N HIS A 31 17.13 4.39 5.96
CA HIS A 31 15.85 3.82 6.40
C HIS A 31 15.84 2.29 6.35
N ASN A 32 16.52 1.69 5.38
CA ASN A 32 16.71 0.24 5.31
C ASN A 32 17.50 -0.26 6.52
N GLU A 33 18.61 0.39 6.84
CA GLU A 33 19.43 0.05 8.01
C GLU A 33 18.64 0.17 9.31
N ALA A 34 17.85 1.24 9.47
CA ALA A 34 16.99 1.45 10.61
C ALA A 34 15.91 0.37 10.71
N ALA A 35 15.25 0.01 9.59
CA ALA A 35 14.27 -1.06 9.55
C ALA A 35 14.87 -2.40 9.94
N MET A 36 16.03 -2.76 9.40
CA MET A 36 16.71 -4.01 9.74
C MET A 36 17.16 -4.07 11.21
N ALA A 37 17.57 -2.93 11.76
CA ALA A 37 17.98 -2.82 13.17
C ALA A 37 16.78 -2.89 14.15
N SER A 38 15.58 -2.53 13.69
CA SER A 38 14.38 -2.45 14.56
C SER A 38 13.93 -3.80 15.12
N GLY A 39 14.33 -4.93 14.52
CA GLY A 39 13.87 -6.27 14.89
C GLY A 39 12.40 -6.55 14.58
N THR A 40 11.72 -5.66 13.86
CA THR A 40 10.32 -5.80 13.44
C THR A 40 10.17 -6.85 12.33
N THR A 41 8.92 -7.23 12.04
CA THR A 41 8.60 -8.13 10.91
C THR A 41 9.01 -7.50 9.57
N LEU A 42 8.83 -6.18 9.41
CA LEU A 42 9.31 -5.44 8.25
C LEU A 42 10.83 -5.52 8.12
N GLY A 43 11.57 -5.32 9.21
CA GLY A 43 13.03 -5.43 9.18
C GLY A 43 13.53 -6.83 8.83
N ARG A 44 12.76 -7.88 9.15
CA ARG A 44 13.05 -9.24 8.69
C ARG A 44 12.81 -9.38 7.18
N LEU A 45 11.68 -8.88 6.68
CA LEU A 45 11.39 -8.90 5.26
C LEU A 45 12.49 -8.19 4.46
N VAL A 46 12.87 -6.98 4.87
CA VAL A 46 13.96 -6.21 4.21
C VAL A 46 15.25 -7.03 4.15
N ARG A 47 15.62 -7.66 5.27
CA ARG A 47 16.85 -8.49 5.35
C ARG A 47 16.80 -9.73 4.46
N GLU A 48 15.64 -10.39 4.35
CA GLU A 48 15.47 -11.56 3.49
C GLU A 48 15.51 -11.15 2.00
N LEU A 49 14.96 -9.98 1.66
CA LEU A 49 14.97 -9.47 0.29
C LEU A 49 16.37 -9.01 -0.15
N GLU A 50 17.19 -8.48 0.75
CA GLU A 50 18.59 -8.15 0.45
C GLU A 50 19.44 -9.35 0.06
N GLY A 51 19.04 -10.56 0.46
CA GLY A 51 19.69 -11.81 0.07
C GLY A 51 19.39 -12.26 -1.37
N LEU A 52 18.47 -11.58 -2.06
CA LEU A 52 18.14 -11.85 -3.47
C LEU A 52 18.98 -10.95 -4.39
N ASP A 53 19.31 -11.47 -5.57
CA ASP A 53 20.06 -10.72 -6.60
C ASP A 53 19.14 -9.77 -7.37
N ILE A 54 18.53 -8.84 -6.62
CA ILE A 54 17.70 -7.75 -7.15
C ILE A 54 18.22 -6.43 -6.60
N GLU A 55 17.87 -5.32 -7.22
CA GLU A 55 17.98 -4.03 -6.54
C GLU A 55 17.17 -4.13 -5.25
N GLY A 56 17.87 -4.13 -4.11
CA GLY A 56 17.29 -4.42 -2.81
C GLY A 56 16.07 -3.55 -2.48
N PRO A 57 15.24 -3.97 -1.54
CA PRO A 57 14.10 -3.17 -1.11
C PRO A 57 14.58 -1.82 -0.61
N ARG A 58 13.91 -0.76 -1.02
CA ARG A 58 14.19 0.61 -0.56
C ARG A 58 13.03 1.14 0.26
N ILE A 59 13.36 1.87 1.29
CA ILE A 59 12.40 2.63 2.09
C ILE A 59 12.76 4.12 1.93
N PRO A 60 11.82 4.95 1.49
CA PRO A 60 10.45 4.60 1.07
C PRO A 60 10.40 3.83 -0.25
N ASP A 61 9.25 3.23 -0.54
CA ASP A 61 9.01 2.47 -1.78
C ASP A 61 9.27 3.38 -3.01
N PRO A 62 10.27 3.06 -3.85
CA PRO A 62 10.68 3.93 -4.95
C PRO A 62 9.61 4.08 -6.03
N GLU A 63 8.75 3.09 -6.23
CA GLU A 63 7.67 3.17 -7.22
C GLU A 63 6.59 4.14 -6.75
N GLN A 64 6.17 4.05 -5.49
CA GLN A 64 5.19 4.97 -4.93
C GLN A 64 5.71 6.40 -4.94
N ILE A 65 6.95 6.63 -4.49
CA ILE A 65 7.59 7.95 -4.53
C ILE A 65 7.68 8.48 -5.95
N ARG A 66 8.05 7.66 -6.92
CA ARG A 66 8.12 8.09 -8.33
C ARG A 66 6.77 8.57 -8.83
N HIS A 67 5.68 7.89 -8.49
CA HIS A 67 4.33 8.30 -8.89
C HIS A 67 3.86 9.56 -8.16
N ILE A 68 4.18 9.71 -6.87
CA ILE A 68 3.89 10.94 -6.11
C ILE A 68 4.60 12.14 -6.74
N LEU A 69 5.92 12.03 -6.94
CA LEU A 69 6.71 13.10 -7.53
C LEU A 69 6.34 13.39 -8.98
N HIS A 70 5.95 12.37 -9.76
CA HIS A 70 5.46 12.56 -11.11
C HIS A 70 4.14 13.36 -11.11
N ALA A 71 3.21 13.04 -10.24
CA ALA A 71 1.96 13.77 -10.13
C ALA A 71 2.20 15.24 -9.77
N GLU A 72 3.07 15.53 -8.79
CA GLU A 72 3.41 16.88 -8.36
C GLU A 72 4.14 17.70 -9.44
N ASN A 73 5.06 17.07 -10.18
CA ASN A 73 5.87 17.73 -11.20
C ASN A 73 5.23 17.76 -12.60
N SER A 74 4.08 17.13 -12.77
CA SER A 74 3.35 17.16 -14.04
C SER A 74 2.88 18.57 -14.36
N ARG A 75 2.86 18.92 -15.64
CA ARG A 75 2.45 20.26 -16.10
C ARG A 75 0.99 20.50 -15.77
N GLY A 76 0.74 21.37 -14.82
CA GLY A 76 -0.58 21.66 -14.25
C GLY A 76 -0.91 20.90 -12.95
N GLY A 77 0.01 20.00 -12.52
CA GLY A 77 -0.21 19.10 -11.39
C GLY A 77 -1.26 18.02 -11.72
N LEU A 78 -1.02 16.79 -11.30
CA LEU A 78 -2.07 15.76 -11.28
C LEU A 78 -2.62 15.70 -9.85
N PRO A 79 -3.93 15.63 -9.65
CA PRO A 79 -4.49 15.44 -8.33
C PRO A 79 -4.02 14.12 -7.72
N VAL A 80 -3.59 14.18 -6.46
CA VAL A 80 -3.18 13.04 -5.64
C VAL A 80 -4.27 12.82 -4.59
N PHE A 81 -4.79 11.60 -4.53
CA PHE A 81 -5.87 11.22 -3.63
C PHE A 81 -5.36 10.26 -2.56
N PRO A 82 -5.28 10.67 -1.29
CA PRO A 82 -5.04 9.76 -0.17
C PRO A 82 -6.30 8.95 0.09
N ILE A 83 -6.21 7.63 -0.08
CA ILE A 83 -7.36 6.73 0.06
C ILE A 83 -7.54 6.28 1.50
N GLU A 84 -6.49 6.09 2.25
CA GLU A 84 -6.61 5.82 3.68
C GLU A 84 -7.13 7.08 4.40
N PRO A 85 -8.18 6.96 5.23
CA PRO A 85 -8.67 8.09 6.02
C PRO A 85 -7.62 8.56 7.03
N ASP A 86 -7.66 9.83 7.39
CA ASP A 86 -6.82 10.38 8.46
C ASP A 86 -7.38 10.02 9.85
N LEU A 87 -6.57 10.22 10.90
CA LEU A 87 -6.91 9.83 12.27
C LEU A 87 -8.06 10.64 12.90
N ASP A 88 -8.47 11.74 12.30
CA ASP A 88 -9.65 12.52 12.69
C ASP A 88 -10.97 11.92 12.20
N ASP A 89 -10.92 10.96 11.31
CA ASP A 89 -12.07 10.17 10.88
C ASP A 89 -12.46 9.16 11.99
N ALA A 90 -13.64 9.37 12.58
CA ALA A 90 -14.09 8.60 13.74
C ALA A 90 -14.30 7.11 13.43
N GLU A 91 -14.82 6.78 12.22
CA GLU A 91 -15.03 5.39 11.83
C GLU A 91 -13.70 4.68 11.56
N TRP A 92 -12.75 5.42 10.99
CA TRP A 92 -11.41 4.89 10.77
C TRP A 92 -10.66 4.68 12.09
N SER A 93 -10.76 5.63 13.01
CA SER A 93 -10.19 5.50 14.36
C SER A 93 -10.76 4.29 15.11
N ASP A 94 -12.08 4.04 15.03
CA ASP A 94 -12.71 2.83 15.59
C ASP A 94 -12.17 1.55 14.93
N TRP A 95 -12.03 1.55 13.60
CA TRP A 95 -11.43 0.42 12.89
C TRP A 95 -10.00 0.16 13.34
N LEU A 96 -9.18 1.21 13.49
CA LEU A 96 -7.79 1.11 13.97
C LEU A 96 -7.73 0.57 15.39
N GLU A 97 -8.63 1.00 16.29
CA GLU A 97 -8.72 0.49 17.66
C GLU A 97 -9.04 -1.02 17.66
N ARG A 98 -10.06 -1.44 16.94
CA ARG A 98 -10.42 -2.87 16.78
C ARG A 98 -9.28 -3.68 16.16
N SER A 99 -8.56 -3.12 15.20
CA SER A 99 -7.40 -3.72 14.58
C SER A 99 -6.26 -3.90 15.60
N ALA A 100 -5.97 -2.85 16.37
CA ALA A 100 -4.96 -2.89 17.43
C ALA A 100 -5.31 -3.93 18.51
N GLU A 101 -6.55 -4.00 18.96
CA GLU A 101 -7.02 -5.02 19.91
C GLU A 101 -6.76 -6.45 19.39
N LYS A 102 -6.99 -6.70 18.09
CA LYS A 102 -6.67 -7.99 17.49
C LYS A 102 -5.18 -8.29 17.51
N GLN A 103 -4.34 -7.30 17.26
CA GLN A 103 -2.89 -7.46 17.23
C GLN A 103 -2.29 -7.70 18.64
N VAL A 104 -2.81 -7.06 19.68
CA VAL A 104 -2.32 -7.22 21.06
C VAL A 104 -3.00 -8.34 21.86
N ASN A 105 -3.93 -9.05 21.27
CA ASN A 105 -4.58 -10.19 21.88
C ASN A 105 -3.54 -11.27 22.21
N VAL A 106 -3.70 -11.93 23.38
CA VAL A 106 -2.75 -12.93 23.90
C VAL A 106 -2.51 -14.07 22.90
N ALA A 107 -3.56 -14.55 22.21
CA ALA A 107 -3.41 -15.60 21.20
C ALA A 107 -2.58 -15.13 20.01
N THR A 108 -2.78 -13.90 19.57
CA THR A 108 -1.98 -13.28 18.50
C THR A 108 -0.54 -13.09 18.93
N LEU A 109 -0.29 -12.55 20.12
CA LEU A 109 1.06 -12.39 20.66
C LEU A 109 1.80 -13.72 20.78
N LEU A 110 1.13 -14.78 21.23
CA LEU A 110 1.71 -16.14 21.24
C LEU A 110 1.99 -16.64 19.81
N SER A 111 1.11 -16.32 18.85
CA SER A 111 1.32 -16.70 17.45
C SER A 111 2.52 -16.01 16.82
N THR A 112 2.85 -14.78 17.24
CA THR A 112 4.03 -14.05 16.75
C THR A 112 5.35 -14.74 17.08
N LEU A 113 5.40 -15.55 18.13
CA LEU A 113 6.58 -16.35 18.47
C LEU A 113 6.94 -17.35 17.35
N THR A 114 5.95 -17.78 16.57
CA THR A 114 6.14 -18.71 15.45
C THR A 114 6.07 -18.03 14.09
N LEU A 115 5.75 -16.73 14.04
CA LEU A 115 5.55 -15.96 12.82
C LEU A 115 6.72 -16.11 11.85
N GLY A 116 7.95 -15.90 12.32
CA GLY A 116 9.14 -16.01 11.49
C GLY A 116 9.31 -17.40 10.84
N ARG A 117 8.95 -18.48 11.55
CA ARG A 117 9.02 -19.85 10.99
C ARG A 117 7.89 -20.10 9.98
N ARG A 118 6.68 -19.62 10.25
CA ARG A 118 5.55 -19.74 9.33
C ARG A 118 5.82 -18.96 8.05
N TRP A 119 6.21 -17.70 8.18
CA TRP A 119 6.54 -16.86 7.04
C TRP A 119 7.67 -17.46 6.19
N SER A 120 8.79 -17.86 6.78
CA SER A 120 9.90 -18.49 6.05
C SER A 120 9.46 -19.74 5.29
N ARG A 121 8.61 -20.58 5.89
CA ARG A 121 8.06 -21.78 5.22
C ARG A 121 7.11 -21.39 4.08
N ASN A 122 6.21 -20.42 4.31
CA ASN A 122 5.25 -19.96 3.32
C ASN A 122 5.94 -19.26 2.15
N SER A 123 6.93 -18.42 2.45
CA SER A 123 7.77 -17.75 1.47
C SER A 123 8.54 -18.77 0.62
N SER A 124 9.25 -19.71 1.23
CA SER A 124 9.97 -20.79 0.50
C SER A 124 9.02 -21.63 -0.37
N SER A 125 7.82 -21.94 0.15
CA SER A 125 6.80 -22.65 -0.62
C SER A 125 6.27 -21.83 -1.80
N ALA A 126 6.09 -20.54 -1.63
CA ALA A 126 5.65 -19.63 -2.69
C ALA A 126 6.73 -19.49 -3.77
N ILE A 127 7.97 -19.23 -3.37
CA ILE A 127 9.12 -19.11 -4.27
C ILE A 127 9.31 -20.38 -5.10
N SER A 128 9.17 -21.56 -4.50
CA SER A 128 9.32 -22.83 -5.22
C SER A 128 8.27 -23.09 -6.30
N LYS A 129 7.18 -22.32 -6.32
CA LYS A 129 6.09 -22.41 -7.30
C LYS A 129 6.20 -21.39 -8.43
N ILE A 130 7.18 -20.49 -8.36
CA ILE A 130 7.40 -19.47 -9.39
C ILE A 130 7.80 -20.18 -10.69
N LEU A 131 7.07 -19.87 -11.75
CA LEU A 131 7.39 -20.30 -13.10
C LEU A 131 8.29 -19.26 -13.76
N PRO A 132 9.35 -19.67 -14.47
CA PRO A 132 10.14 -18.74 -15.26
C PRO A 132 9.26 -18.01 -16.28
N ASP A 133 9.35 -16.69 -16.30
CA ASP A 133 8.71 -15.83 -17.28
C ASP A 133 9.79 -15.10 -18.09
N LYS A 134 9.49 -14.77 -19.35
CA LYS A 134 10.45 -14.07 -20.21
C LYS A 134 10.60 -12.60 -19.86
N GLU A 135 9.58 -12.02 -19.21
CA GLU A 135 9.51 -10.60 -18.89
C GLU A 135 9.87 -10.33 -17.43
N VAL A 136 9.75 -11.33 -16.56
CA VAL A 136 10.01 -11.18 -15.11
C VAL A 136 11.16 -12.08 -14.71
N GLY A 137 12.23 -11.49 -14.18
CA GLY A 137 13.36 -12.22 -13.62
C GLY A 137 12.95 -13.12 -12.44
N VAL A 138 13.62 -14.25 -12.27
CA VAL A 138 13.30 -15.22 -11.20
C VAL A 138 13.40 -14.57 -9.83
N ASP A 139 14.40 -13.69 -9.60
CA ASP A 139 14.60 -13.03 -8.31
C ASP A 139 13.51 -12.01 -8.02
N LEU A 140 13.02 -11.28 -9.03
CA LEU A 140 11.88 -10.39 -8.86
C LEU A 140 10.61 -11.17 -8.53
N GLY A 141 10.39 -12.32 -9.17
CA GLY A 141 9.32 -13.23 -8.82
C GLY A 141 9.45 -13.77 -7.38
N ALA A 142 10.67 -14.11 -6.95
CA ALA A 142 10.95 -14.54 -5.58
C ALA A 142 10.65 -13.43 -4.55
N ALA A 143 11.06 -12.19 -4.82
CA ALA A 143 10.75 -11.05 -3.99
C ALA A 143 9.23 -10.82 -3.87
N ALA A 144 8.51 -10.85 -4.99
CA ALA A 144 7.07 -10.71 -5.00
C ALA A 144 6.37 -11.82 -4.18
N ALA A 145 6.82 -13.07 -4.30
CA ALA A 145 6.29 -14.20 -3.53
C ALA A 145 6.60 -14.06 -2.02
N ALA A 146 7.79 -13.61 -1.66
CA ALA A 146 8.17 -13.35 -0.26
C ALA A 146 7.30 -12.24 0.35
N CYS A 147 7.10 -11.14 -0.37
CA CYS A 147 6.22 -10.06 0.04
C CYS A 147 4.76 -10.52 0.17
N ALA A 148 4.25 -11.30 -0.78
CA ALA A 148 2.90 -11.84 -0.71
C ALA A 148 2.71 -12.76 0.51
N ALA A 149 3.69 -13.60 0.82
CA ALA A 149 3.66 -14.45 2.01
C ALA A 149 3.69 -13.61 3.30
N TRP A 150 4.46 -12.55 3.34
CA TRP A 150 4.49 -11.62 4.48
C TRP A 150 3.14 -10.93 4.70
N TRP A 151 2.57 -10.37 3.64
CA TRP A 151 1.24 -9.75 3.69
C TRP A 151 0.17 -10.72 4.16
N SER A 152 0.20 -11.97 3.68
CA SER A 152 -0.75 -13.00 4.09
C SER A 152 -0.68 -13.33 5.59
N GLU A 153 0.50 -13.27 6.20
CA GLU A 153 0.65 -13.47 7.66
C GLU A 153 0.13 -12.26 8.44
N GLU A 154 0.38 -11.03 7.97
CA GLU A 154 -0.13 -9.80 8.59
C GLU A 154 -1.66 -9.73 8.52
N GLU A 155 -2.23 -10.05 7.36
CA GLU A 155 -3.67 -10.07 7.15
C GLU A 155 -4.37 -11.13 8.00
N GLY A 156 -3.75 -12.29 8.17
CA GLY A 156 -4.28 -13.36 9.01
C GLY A 156 -4.48 -12.95 10.47
N VAL A 157 -3.75 -11.94 10.94
CA VAL A 157 -3.92 -11.38 12.29
C VAL A 157 -5.22 -10.58 12.41
N LEU A 158 -5.57 -9.81 11.40
CA LEU A 158 -6.78 -8.98 11.40
C LEU A 158 -8.06 -9.80 11.30
N GLY A 159 -8.00 -10.90 10.55
CA GLY A 159 -9.15 -11.73 10.23
C GLY A 159 -10.03 -11.14 9.11
N ASP A 160 -10.77 -11.99 8.45
CA ASP A 160 -11.49 -11.70 7.21
C ASP A 160 -12.47 -10.52 7.29
N SER A 161 -13.12 -10.31 8.45
CA SER A 161 -14.12 -9.26 8.59
C SER A 161 -13.52 -7.86 8.61
N LEU A 162 -12.50 -7.62 9.44
CA LEU A 162 -11.82 -6.31 9.51
C LEU A 162 -11.08 -6.01 8.21
N TYR A 163 -10.50 -7.03 7.61
CA TYR A 163 -9.83 -6.92 6.34
C TYR A 163 -10.78 -6.50 5.21
N SER A 164 -11.92 -7.18 5.10
CA SER A 164 -12.96 -6.88 4.11
C SER A 164 -13.58 -5.49 4.33
N GLU A 165 -13.77 -5.08 5.59
CA GLU A 165 -14.28 -3.74 5.95
C GLU A 165 -13.34 -2.63 5.45
N ARG A 166 -12.05 -2.77 5.71
CA ARG A 166 -11.02 -1.84 5.22
C ARG A 166 -11.03 -1.74 3.70
N ASP A 167 -10.99 -2.88 3.01
CA ASP A 167 -10.89 -2.89 1.55
C ASP A 167 -12.16 -2.36 0.88
N LEU A 168 -13.34 -2.59 1.46
CA LEU A 168 -14.59 -1.97 1.00
C LEU A 168 -14.55 -0.45 1.17
N ARG A 169 -14.04 0.04 2.28
CA ARG A 169 -13.89 1.48 2.50
C ARG A 169 -12.91 2.11 1.51
N PHE A 170 -11.78 1.46 1.29
CA PHE A 170 -10.82 1.91 0.27
C PHE A 170 -11.45 1.94 -1.12
N ALA A 171 -12.25 0.93 -1.46
CA ALA A 171 -12.99 0.92 -2.73
C ALA A 171 -14.00 2.07 -2.83
N SER A 172 -14.73 2.39 -1.75
CA SER A 172 -15.62 3.55 -1.66
C SER A 172 -14.88 4.87 -1.94
N ARG A 173 -13.70 5.05 -1.31
CA ARG A 173 -12.89 6.25 -1.45
C ARG A 173 -12.21 6.35 -2.82
N ILE A 174 -11.76 5.25 -3.41
CA ILE A 174 -11.28 5.21 -4.80
C ILE A 174 -12.38 5.66 -5.76
N ARG A 175 -13.61 5.22 -5.55
CA ARG A 175 -14.76 5.67 -6.34
C ARG A 175 -15.10 7.14 -6.09
N GLY A 176 -14.93 7.63 -4.86
CA GLY A 176 -15.04 9.05 -4.52
C GLY A 176 -14.03 9.90 -5.29
N ALA A 177 -12.75 9.49 -5.28
CA ALA A 177 -11.71 10.14 -6.05
C ALA A 177 -12.03 10.21 -7.56
N LEU A 178 -12.57 9.14 -8.10
CA LEU A 178 -12.99 9.12 -9.52
C LEU A 178 -14.20 10.03 -9.77
N ALA A 179 -15.13 10.12 -8.82
CA ALA A 179 -16.25 11.06 -8.91
C ALA A 179 -15.76 12.51 -8.88
N ASP A 180 -14.85 12.85 -7.98
CA ASP A 180 -14.24 14.21 -7.90
C ASP A 180 -13.54 14.60 -9.21
N LEU A 181 -12.85 13.64 -9.87
CA LEU A 181 -12.27 13.87 -11.20
C LEU A 181 -13.31 14.12 -12.28
N ARG A 182 -14.45 13.44 -12.24
CA ARG A 182 -15.57 13.68 -13.16
C ARG A 182 -16.17 15.04 -12.95
N ASP A 183 -16.45 15.39 -11.72
CA ASP A 183 -17.08 16.66 -11.36
C ASP A 183 -16.20 17.86 -11.72
N SER A 184 -14.87 17.70 -11.66
CA SER A 184 -13.93 18.75 -12.07
C SER A 184 -13.92 19.03 -13.58
N ARG A 185 -14.58 18.19 -14.40
CA ARG A 185 -14.60 18.26 -15.88
C ARG A 185 -15.98 18.57 -16.47
N VAL A 186 -16.96 18.87 -15.65
CA VAL A 186 -18.37 19.09 -16.07
C VAL A 186 -18.51 20.13 -17.19
N ASP A 187 -17.59 21.09 -17.30
CA ASP A 187 -17.64 22.16 -18.31
C ASP A 187 -17.05 21.75 -19.67
N ASP A 188 -16.47 20.55 -19.79
CA ASP A 188 -15.89 20.07 -21.06
C ASP A 188 -16.74 18.96 -21.68
N GLU A 189 -17.72 19.35 -22.50
CA GLU A 189 -18.65 18.41 -23.21
C GLU A 189 -17.95 17.35 -24.07
N LYS A 190 -16.64 17.45 -24.32
CA LYS A 190 -15.84 16.52 -25.12
C LYS A 190 -14.84 15.72 -24.29
N ALA A 191 -14.84 15.90 -22.96
CA ALA A 191 -13.91 15.20 -22.10
C ALA A 191 -14.18 13.68 -22.15
N GLN A 192 -13.12 12.91 -22.36
CA GLN A 192 -13.16 11.46 -22.13
C GLN A 192 -13.42 11.17 -20.66
N GLU A 193 -14.01 10.01 -20.37
CA GLU A 193 -14.13 9.52 -19.01
C GLU A 193 -12.75 9.57 -18.31
N PRO A 194 -12.67 10.14 -17.11
CA PRO A 194 -11.39 10.29 -16.41
C PRO A 194 -10.82 8.93 -16.02
N THR A 195 -9.51 8.85 -16.05
CA THR A 195 -8.76 7.66 -15.67
C THR A 195 -7.96 7.93 -14.39
N LEU A 196 -8.23 7.16 -13.35
CA LEU A 196 -7.52 7.21 -12.08
C LEU A 196 -6.53 6.05 -12.00
N MET A 197 -5.25 6.34 -11.75
CA MET A 197 -4.25 5.33 -11.47
C MET A 197 -4.24 5.02 -9.97
N VAL A 198 -4.25 3.74 -9.62
CA VAL A 198 -4.18 3.27 -8.22
C VAL A 198 -3.04 2.26 -8.12
N PRO A 199 -1.85 2.65 -7.65
CA PRO A 199 -0.78 1.71 -7.36
C PRO A 199 -1.19 0.83 -6.17
N VAL A 200 -1.22 -0.48 -6.38
CA VAL A 200 -1.58 -1.46 -5.34
C VAL A 200 -0.50 -2.52 -5.27
N HIS A 201 -0.08 -2.84 -4.05
CA HIS A 201 0.83 -3.97 -3.86
C HIS A 201 0.21 -5.26 -4.41
N GLN A 202 1.00 -6.05 -5.11
CA GLN A 202 0.53 -7.26 -5.81
C GLN A 202 -0.28 -8.22 -4.91
N ALA A 203 0.11 -8.38 -3.66
CA ALA A 203 -0.59 -9.24 -2.70
C ALA A 203 -2.01 -8.76 -2.37
N ARG A 204 -2.25 -7.45 -2.43
CA ARG A 204 -3.54 -6.81 -2.13
C ARG A 204 -4.43 -6.60 -3.36
N LEU A 205 -3.88 -6.74 -4.55
CA LEU A 205 -4.59 -6.46 -5.79
C LEU A 205 -5.91 -7.25 -5.91
N PRO A 206 -5.94 -8.57 -5.65
CA PRO A 206 -7.18 -9.35 -5.77
C PRO A 206 -8.28 -8.90 -4.80
N SER A 207 -7.93 -8.51 -3.56
CA SER A 207 -8.91 -8.09 -2.55
C SER A 207 -9.48 -6.70 -2.87
N ILE A 208 -8.65 -5.77 -3.30
CA ILE A 208 -9.07 -4.43 -3.72
C ILE A 208 -9.93 -4.51 -4.99
N GLU A 209 -9.55 -5.32 -5.98
CA GLU A 209 -10.33 -5.55 -7.19
C GLU A 209 -11.72 -6.13 -6.86
N ALA A 210 -11.76 -7.13 -5.99
CA ALA A 210 -13.01 -7.72 -5.52
C ALA A 210 -13.88 -6.70 -4.75
N ALA A 211 -13.28 -5.81 -3.95
CA ALA A 211 -13.99 -4.76 -3.23
C ALA A 211 -14.56 -3.71 -4.19
N ILE A 212 -13.80 -3.26 -5.18
CA ILE A 212 -14.26 -2.32 -6.21
C ILE A 212 -15.43 -2.94 -7.03
N SER A 213 -15.33 -4.23 -7.35
CA SER A 213 -16.35 -4.95 -8.12
C SER A 213 -17.70 -5.08 -7.39
N ARG A 214 -17.75 -4.86 -6.07
CA ARG A 214 -18.99 -4.77 -5.30
C ARG A 214 -19.74 -3.45 -5.49
N TRP A 215 -19.18 -2.50 -6.22
CA TRP A 215 -19.76 -1.20 -6.45
C TRP A 215 -20.17 -0.45 -5.17
N PRO A 216 -19.31 -0.29 -4.17
CA PRO A 216 -19.68 0.45 -2.98
C PRO A 216 -20.04 1.90 -3.33
N MET A 217 -20.86 2.56 -2.51
CA MET A 217 -21.19 3.98 -2.72
C MET A 217 -19.90 4.82 -2.65
N PRO A 218 -19.72 5.81 -3.56
CA PRO A 218 -18.60 6.72 -3.48
C PRO A 218 -18.59 7.47 -2.16
N GLU A 219 -17.44 7.48 -1.48
CA GLU A 219 -17.20 8.26 -0.28
C GLU A 219 -16.41 9.52 -0.67
N ALA A 220 -16.93 10.70 -0.33
CA ALA A 220 -16.24 11.95 -0.59
C ALA A 220 -14.91 12.00 0.19
N LEU A 221 -13.83 12.37 -0.47
CA LEU A 221 -12.56 12.60 0.19
C LEU A 221 -12.59 13.96 0.88
N GLN A 222 -12.07 14.02 2.09
CA GLN A 222 -11.93 15.31 2.78
C GLN A 222 -10.95 16.17 1.97
N LYS A 223 -11.42 17.34 1.53
CA LYS A 223 -10.54 18.32 0.90
C LYS A 223 -9.83 19.06 2.03
N GLU A 224 -8.51 19.05 2.04
CA GLU A 224 -7.77 19.95 2.91
C GLU A 224 -8.23 21.39 2.63
N GLU A 225 -8.72 22.06 3.67
CA GLU A 225 -8.77 23.53 3.64
C GLU A 225 -7.31 24.01 3.59
N GLN A 226 -6.90 24.45 2.40
CA GLN A 226 -5.61 25.11 2.22
C GLN A 226 -5.59 26.35 3.15
N LYS A 227 -4.92 26.20 4.29
CA LYS A 227 -4.59 27.28 5.21
C LYS A 227 -3.34 28.01 4.78
#